data_4c2fbee0b5e8a314788ed90471286bc5
#
_entry.id   4c2fbee0b5e8a314788ed90471286bc5
#
_cell.length_a   1.000
_cell.length_b   1.000
_cell.length_c   1.000
_cell.angle_alpha   90.00
_cell.angle_beta   90.00
_cell.angle_gamma   90.00
#
_symmetry.space_group_name_H-M   'P 1'
#
loop_
_entity.id
_entity.type
_entity.pdbx_description
1 polymer ?
#
loop_
_entity_poly.entity_id
_entity_poly.type
_entity_poly.pdbx_seq_one_letter_code
_entity_poly.pdbx_strand_id
1 'polypeptide(L)'
;MSTRPRLTIEYCPRCGWLLRAAWLAQELLTTFSAELGEVALIPSPTSGVFEIQLEGARLWSRTADGGFPQAAELKRLVRDRVAPGRALGHSEAKDPEA
;
A
#
# COMPACT_ATOMS: atom_id res chain seq x y z
N MET A 1 -3.18 17.08 16.94
CA MET A 1 -2.76 16.77 15.64
C MET A 1 -2.35 15.31 15.55
N SER A 2 -2.54 14.75 14.42
CA SER A 2 -2.29 13.35 14.25
C SER A 2 -0.81 13.07 14.09
N THR A 3 -0.34 12.04 14.75
CA THR A 3 1.03 11.58 14.54
C THR A 3 1.04 10.33 13.67
N ARG A 4 -0.14 9.89 13.22
CA ARG A 4 -0.20 8.68 12.40
C ARG A 4 0.16 9.02 10.96
N PRO A 5 0.94 8.16 10.31
CA PRO A 5 1.46 8.48 8.99
C PRO A 5 0.42 8.46 7.87
N ARG A 6 0.77 9.15 6.80
CA ARG A 6 -0.03 9.24 5.61
C ARG A 6 0.59 8.38 4.52
N LEU A 7 -0.24 7.53 3.92
CA LEU A 7 0.18 6.70 2.81
C LEU A 7 -0.51 7.19 1.55
N THR A 8 0.22 7.24 0.44
CA THR A 8 -0.37 7.65 -0.83
C THR A 8 -0.22 6.56 -1.85
N ILE A 9 -1.23 6.44 -2.72
CA ILE A 9 -1.17 5.56 -3.88
C ILE A 9 -1.42 6.42 -5.10
N GLU A 10 -0.35 6.64 -5.87
CA GLU A 10 -0.46 7.37 -7.12
C GLU A 10 -0.67 6.38 -8.23
N TYR A 11 -1.70 6.58 -9.03
CA TYR A 11 -2.10 5.59 -10.03
C TYR A 11 -2.41 6.26 -11.36
N CYS A 12 -2.30 5.49 -12.44
CA CYS A 12 -2.63 5.95 -13.77
C CYS A 12 -4.14 5.82 -14.00
N PRO A 13 -4.88 6.93 -14.10
CA PRO A 13 -6.33 6.82 -14.34
C PRO A 13 -6.65 6.32 -15.74
N ARG A 14 -5.86 6.69 -16.74
CA ARG A 14 -6.08 6.22 -18.09
C ARG A 14 -5.89 4.73 -18.22
N CYS A 15 -5.08 4.15 -17.37
CA CYS A 15 -4.81 2.71 -17.40
C CYS A 15 -5.92 1.92 -16.73
N GLY A 16 -6.88 2.60 -16.11
CA GLY A 16 -7.96 1.91 -15.42
C GLY A 16 -7.57 1.35 -14.08
N TRP A 17 -6.57 1.95 -13.42
CA TRP A 17 -6.04 1.38 -12.18
C TRP A 17 -6.64 1.95 -10.91
N LEU A 18 -7.69 2.76 -11.04
CA LEU A 18 -8.34 3.31 -9.85
C LEU A 18 -8.91 2.22 -8.94
N LEU A 19 -9.60 1.24 -9.52
CA LEU A 19 -10.19 0.18 -8.71
C LEU A 19 -9.13 -0.63 -7.97
N ARG A 20 -8.01 -0.88 -8.62
CA ARG A 20 -6.90 -1.58 -7.98
C ARG A 20 -6.35 -0.75 -6.82
N ALA A 21 -6.14 0.54 -7.04
CA ALA A 21 -5.64 1.42 -6.00
C ALA A 21 -6.61 1.53 -4.84
N ALA A 22 -7.91 1.66 -5.14
CA ALA A 22 -8.93 1.76 -4.11
C ALA A 22 -9.04 0.49 -3.30
N TRP A 23 -8.92 -0.67 -3.97
CA TRP A 23 -8.96 -1.94 -3.26
C TRP A 23 -7.80 -2.06 -2.27
N LEU A 24 -6.60 -1.72 -2.71
CA LEU A 24 -5.45 -1.77 -1.81
C LEU A 24 -5.60 -0.80 -0.65
N ALA A 25 -6.16 0.40 -0.92
CA ALA A 25 -6.40 1.37 0.15
C ALA A 25 -7.34 0.80 1.21
N GLN A 26 -8.40 0.11 0.77
CA GLN A 26 -9.34 -0.49 1.71
C GLN A 26 -8.68 -1.58 2.53
N GLU A 27 -7.84 -2.40 1.87
CA GLU A 27 -7.13 -3.45 2.58
C GLU A 27 -6.21 -2.87 3.65
N LEU A 28 -5.49 -1.80 3.31
CA LEU A 28 -4.57 -1.20 4.25
C LEU A 28 -5.30 -0.51 5.40
N LEU A 29 -6.37 0.21 5.10
CA LEU A 29 -7.13 0.89 6.15
C LEU A 29 -7.81 -0.09 7.07
N THR A 30 -8.25 -1.24 6.55
CA THR A 30 -8.86 -2.26 7.39
C THR A 30 -7.82 -2.87 8.32
N THR A 31 -6.66 -3.19 7.79
CA THR A 31 -5.61 -3.86 8.57
C THR A 31 -4.94 -2.91 9.55
N PHE A 32 -4.70 -1.67 9.14
CA PHE A 32 -3.92 -0.72 9.93
C PHE A 32 -4.75 0.48 10.37
N SER A 33 -6.02 0.26 10.72
CA SER A 33 -6.91 1.35 11.09
C SER A 33 -6.39 2.17 12.27
N ALA A 34 -5.64 1.54 13.17
CA ALA A 34 -5.07 2.22 14.31
C ALA A 34 -3.76 2.90 14.00
N GLU A 35 -3.00 2.37 13.05
CA GLU A 35 -1.65 2.85 12.79
C GLU A 35 -1.57 3.89 11.69
N LEU A 36 -2.42 3.78 10.65
CA LEU A 36 -2.39 4.75 9.55
C LEU A 36 -3.35 5.89 9.82
N GLY A 37 -2.92 7.10 9.51
CA GLY A 37 -3.78 8.26 9.65
C GLY A 37 -4.61 8.54 8.40
N GLU A 38 -4.11 8.11 7.24
CA GLU A 38 -4.75 8.47 6.00
C GLU A 38 -4.20 7.60 4.88
N VAL A 39 -5.05 7.23 3.93
CA VAL A 39 -4.60 6.67 2.65
C VAL A 39 -5.22 7.51 1.56
N ALA A 40 -4.38 8.15 0.75
CA ALA A 40 -4.85 9.04 -0.31
C ALA A 40 -4.64 8.39 -1.67
N LEU A 41 -5.63 8.53 -2.54
CA LEU A 41 -5.55 8.06 -3.93
C LEU A 41 -5.26 9.28 -4.80
N ILE A 42 -4.19 9.22 -5.56
CA ILE A 42 -3.74 10.37 -6.35
C ILE A 42 -3.69 9.98 -7.82
N PRO A 43 -4.58 10.56 -8.65
CA PRO A 43 -4.50 10.28 -10.09
C PRO A 43 -3.26 10.96 -10.66
N SER A 44 -2.45 10.18 -11.34
CA SER A 44 -1.18 10.66 -11.88
C SER A 44 -1.36 11.30 -13.24
N PRO A 45 -0.67 12.39 -13.50
CA PRO A 45 -0.64 12.95 -14.86
C PRO A 45 0.23 12.12 -15.80
N THR A 46 1.06 11.22 -15.24
CA THR A 46 1.98 10.41 -16.01
C THR A 46 1.39 9.04 -16.25
N SER A 47 1.34 8.62 -17.50
CA SER A 47 0.80 7.32 -17.86
C SER A 47 1.67 6.19 -17.30
N GLY A 48 1.00 5.13 -16.86
CA GLY A 48 1.71 3.93 -16.40
C GLY A 48 2.23 3.96 -14.98
N VAL A 49 1.92 5.01 -14.22
CA VAL A 49 2.41 5.12 -12.84
C VAL A 49 1.52 4.33 -11.88
N PHE A 50 2.16 3.59 -10.99
CA PHE A 50 1.50 3.00 -9.84
C PHE A 50 2.56 2.93 -8.74
N GLU A 51 2.51 3.92 -7.82
CA GLU A 51 3.51 4.06 -6.77
C GLU A 51 2.87 4.26 -5.43
N ILE A 52 3.43 3.61 -4.43
CA ILE A 52 2.92 3.68 -3.07
C ILE A 52 4.00 4.27 -2.20
N GLN A 53 3.67 5.33 -1.47
CA GLN A 53 4.61 6.02 -0.60
C GLN A 53 4.03 6.14 0.80
N LEU A 54 4.90 6.04 1.78
CA LEU A 54 4.54 6.25 3.18
C LEU A 54 5.37 7.41 3.69
N GLU A 55 4.70 8.51 4.05
CA GLU A 55 5.37 9.72 4.49
C GLU A 55 6.46 10.15 3.52
N GLY A 56 6.18 10.04 2.23
CA GLY A 56 7.10 10.44 1.19
C GLY A 56 8.15 9.41 0.83
N ALA A 57 8.25 8.33 1.57
CA ALA A 57 9.23 7.27 1.26
C ALA A 57 8.57 6.19 0.43
N ARG A 58 9.19 5.84 -0.68
CA ARG A 58 8.59 4.88 -1.59
C ARG A 58 8.58 3.47 -0.99
N LEU A 59 7.41 2.85 -0.98
CA LEU A 59 7.28 1.45 -0.60
C LEU A 59 7.22 0.53 -1.81
N TRP A 60 6.60 1.01 -2.90
CA TRP A 60 6.42 0.17 -4.08
C TRP A 60 6.34 1.03 -5.32
N SER A 61 6.91 0.54 -6.40
CA SER A 61 6.79 1.17 -7.71
C SER A 61 6.61 0.08 -8.74
N ARG A 62 5.55 0.17 -9.53
CA ARG A 62 5.27 -0.85 -10.54
C ARG A 62 6.44 -1.08 -11.46
N THR A 63 7.07 -0.02 -11.92
CA THR A 63 8.18 -0.17 -12.86
C THR A 63 9.43 -0.70 -12.19
N ALA A 64 9.74 -0.22 -10.97
CA ALA A 64 10.95 -0.65 -10.29
C ALA A 64 10.82 -2.04 -9.69
N ASP A 65 9.62 -2.41 -9.24
CA ASP A 65 9.44 -3.67 -8.52
C ASP A 65 8.76 -4.75 -9.37
N GLY A 66 8.52 -4.46 -10.63
CA GLY A 66 8.10 -5.49 -11.57
C GLY A 66 6.63 -5.86 -11.53
N GLY A 67 5.75 -4.88 -11.35
CA GLY A 67 4.32 -5.16 -11.41
C GLY A 67 3.58 -4.60 -10.20
N PHE A 68 2.40 -5.16 -9.93
CA PHE A 68 1.57 -4.69 -8.82
C PHE A 68 1.83 -5.53 -7.59
N PRO A 69 1.81 -4.92 -6.40
CA PRO A 69 2.01 -5.69 -5.18
C PRO A 69 0.76 -6.50 -4.86
N GLN A 70 0.96 -7.65 -4.26
CA GLN A 70 -0.16 -8.36 -3.68
C GLN A 70 -0.50 -7.73 -2.34
N ALA A 71 -1.76 -7.84 -1.92
CA ALA A 71 -2.18 -7.22 -0.68
C ALA A 71 -1.35 -7.70 0.50
N ALA A 72 -1.09 -9.01 0.57
CA ALA A 72 -0.31 -9.55 1.69
C ALA A 72 1.10 -9.00 1.71
N GLU A 73 1.71 -8.88 0.55
CA GLU A 73 3.06 -8.34 0.44
C GLU A 73 3.11 -6.89 0.87
N LEU A 74 2.16 -6.10 0.37
CA LEU A 74 2.10 -4.68 0.72
C LEU A 74 1.85 -4.49 2.20
N LYS A 75 0.99 -5.32 2.79
CA LYS A 75 0.73 -5.23 4.22
C LYS A 75 1.99 -5.49 5.04
N ARG A 76 2.83 -6.42 4.60
CA ARG A 76 4.07 -6.67 5.32
C ARG A 76 5.01 -5.48 5.24
N LEU A 77 5.07 -4.83 4.06
CA LEU A 77 5.91 -3.65 3.91
C LEU A 77 5.44 -2.51 4.81
N VAL A 78 4.13 -2.30 4.87
CA VAL A 78 3.57 -1.26 5.72
C VAL A 78 3.79 -1.60 7.19
N ARG A 79 3.51 -2.87 7.58
CA ARG A 79 3.70 -3.31 8.96
C ARG A 79 5.12 -3.02 9.44
N ASP A 80 6.10 -3.29 8.61
CA ASP A 80 7.49 -3.12 9.01
C ASP A 80 7.82 -1.66 9.30
N ARG A 81 7.04 -0.73 8.75
CA ARG A 81 7.26 0.69 8.99
C ARG A 81 6.43 1.25 10.12
N VAL A 82 5.18 0.78 10.27
CA VAL A 82 4.26 1.40 11.23
C VAL A 82 4.01 0.56 12.47
N ALA A 83 4.26 -0.74 12.40
CA ALA A 83 3.98 -1.64 13.54
C ALA A 83 4.92 -2.83 13.50
N PRO A 84 6.24 -2.59 13.60
CA PRO A 84 7.21 -3.69 13.51
C PRO A 84 6.90 -4.76 14.54
N GLY A 85 6.96 -6.00 14.12
CA GLY A 85 6.71 -7.10 15.03
C GLY A 85 5.26 -7.54 15.13
N ARG A 86 4.33 -6.76 14.60
CA ARG A 86 2.93 -7.14 14.66
C ARG A 86 2.64 -8.28 13.72
N ALA A 87 1.93 -9.30 14.21
CA ALA A 87 1.53 -10.41 13.37
C ALA A 87 0.37 -10.01 12.47
N LEU A 88 0.39 -10.44 11.24
CA LEU A 88 -0.64 -10.11 10.26
C LEU A 88 -1.57 -11.29 9.96
N GLY A 89 -1.63 -12.25 10.85
CA GLY A 89 -2.59 -13.34 10.71
C GLY A 89 -2.40 -14.10 9.40
N HIS A 90 -3.45 -14.19 8.60
CA HIS A 90 -3.41 -15.00 7.40
C HIS A 90 -2.34 -14.55 6.41
N SER A 91 -1.96 -13.29 6.44
CA SER A 91 -0.92 -12.81 5.53
C SER A 91 0.43 -13.42 5.84
N GLU A 92 0.68 -13.67 7.14
CA GLU A 92 1.93 -14.31 7.52
C GLU A 92 1.84 -15.82 7.33
N ALA A 93 0.69 -16.36 7.62
CA ALA A 93 0.54 -17.81 7.56
C ALA A 93 0.65 -18.36 6.15
N LYS A 94 0.37 -17.56 5.18
CA LYS A 94 0.42 -18.01 3.82
C LYS A 94 1.81 -18.10 3.27
N ASP A 95 2.67 -17.46 3.94
CA ASP A 95 3.98 -17.57 3.48
C ASP A 95 4.40 -18.92 3.56
N PRO A 96 5.04 -19.20 2.91
CA PRO A 96 5.60 -20.22 2.63
C PRO A 96 4.92 -21.20 2.04
N GLU A 97 4.37 -21.37 2.17
CA GLU A 97 3.87 -22.30 1.70
C GLU A 97 3.12 -22.22 1.27
N ALA A 98 3.12 -21.49 1.27
CA ALA A 98 2.30 -21.36 1.04
C ALA A 98 1.98 -21.38 0.82
#